data_a42bc3fdabe206fc714b4ecf24d2d34d
#
_entry.id   a42bc3fdabe206fc714b4ecf24d2d34d
#
_cell.length_a   1.000
_cell.length_b   1.000
_cell.length_c   1.000
_cell.angle_alpha   90.00
_cell.angle_beta   90.00
_cell.angle_gamma   90.00
#
_symmetry.space_group_name_H-M   'P 1'
#
loop_
_entity.id
_entity.type
_entity.pdbx_description
1 polymer ?
#
loop_
_entity_poly.entity_id
_entity_poly.type
_entity_poly.pdbx_seq_one_letter_code
_entity_poly.pdbx_strand_id
1 'polypeptide(L)'
;MTGKRIKDSSVTIAQVMIPQDVNPAGNVHGGVIMKLIDTAAAVVASRHSRCNTVTVSIDRLDFHYPVFVGDLLFFKASLNMVGRTSMEVGVRVEAENLITGEVRHTASAYLTFVALDKDGRPRAVPPLIVETDDEKRRNREAKTRREMRLAERKQEEQCQLDPGSCT
;
A
#
# COMPACT_ATOMS: atom_id res chain seq x y z
N MET A 1 21.01 -5.26 -11.78
CA MET A 1 20.23 -6.05 -10.79
C MET A 1 19.29 -6.97 -11.54
N THR A 2 19.21 -8.22 -11.14
CA THR A 2 18.26 -9.20 -11.72
C THR A 2 16.84 -8.83 -11.34
N GLY A 3 15.90 -8.90 -12.29
CA GLY A 3 14.49 -8.64 -12.04
C GLY A 3 13.88 -9.67 -11.10
N LYS A 4 12.83 -9.28 -10.35
CA LYS A 4 12.08 -10.15 -9.44
C LYS A 4 10.60 -10.17 -9.81
N ARG A 5 9.97 -11.33 -9.68
CA ARG A 5 8.54 -11.52 -9.91
C ARG A 5 7.74 -10.99 -8.73
N ILE A 6 6.50 -10.58 -8.98
CA ILE A 6 5.59 -10.08 -7.95
C ILE A 6 5.43 -11.08 -6.80
N LYS A 7 5.24 -12.35 -7.11
CA LYS A 7 5.08 -13.43 -6.12
C LYS A 7 6.27 -13.63 -5.18
N ASP A 8 7.48 -13.23 -5.60
CA ASP A 8 8.70 -13.42 -4.80
C ASP A 8 8.73 -12.51 -3.55
N SER A 9 7.93 -11.42 -3.55
CA SER A 9 7.84 -10.48 -2.43
C SER A 9 6.44 -10.35 -1.82
N SER A 10 5.39 -10.84 -2.48
CA SER A 10 4.01 -10.78 -1.97
C SER A 10 3.86 -11.46 -0.62
N VAL A 11 2.96 -10.92 0.21
CA VAL A 11 2.63 -11.49 1.53
C VAL A 11 1.13 -11.42 1.79
N THR A 12 0.66 -12.32 2.64
CA THR A 12 -0.61 -12.20 3.33
C THR A 12 -0.32 -12.21 4.83
N ILE A 13 -0.72 -11.15 5.52
CA ILE A 13 -0.66 -11.06 6.98
C ILE A 13 -2.08 -11.24 7.50
N ALA A 14 -2.25 -12.05 8.54
CA ALA A 14 -3.54 -12.26 9.18
C ALA A 14 -3.49 -11.76 10.64
N GLN A 15 -4.54 -11.07 11.07
CA GLN A 15 -4.66 -10.50 12.42
C GLN A 15 -6.11 -10.56 12.89
N VAL A 16 -6.34 -11.17 14.06
CA VAL A 16 -7.64 -11.09 14.75
C VAL A 16 -7.77 -9.74 15.42
N MET A 17 -8.92 -9.10 15.25
CA MET A 17 -9.24 -7.81 15.88
C MET A 17 -9.66 -8.01 17.33
N ILE A 18 -9.05 -7.25 18.23
CA ILE A 18 -9.22 -7.35 19.67
C ILE A 18 -9.95 -6.12 20.25
N PRO A 19 -10.48 -6.18 21.50
CA PRO A 19 -11.23 -5.06 22.10
C PRO A 19 -10.47 -3.73 22.15
N GLN A 20 -9.13 -3.75 22.22
CA GLN A 20 -8.29 -2.56 22.23
C GLN A 20 -8.26 -1.81 20.87
N ASP A 21 -8.70 -2.46 19.81
CA ASP A 21 -8.72 -1.88 18.45
C ASP A 21 -9.99 -1.07 18.16
N VAL A 22 -10.96 -1.03 19.11
CA VAL A 22 -12.30 -0.47 18.90
C VAL A 22 -12.34 1.03 19.13
N ASN A 23 -13.08 1.72 18.25
CA ASN A 23 -13.44 3.13 18.42
C ASN A 23 -14.74 3.29 19.25
N PRO A 24 -15.12 4.51 19.66
CA PRO A 24 -16.35 4.76 20.41
C PRO A 24 -17.64 4.33 19.71
N ALA A 25 -17.64 4.15 18.39
CA ALA A 25 -18.79 3.67 17.62
C ALA A 25 -18.97 2.14 17.65
N GLY A 26 -18.04 1.41 18.29
CA GLY A 26 -18.13 -0.04 18.46
C GLY A 26 -17.55 -0.88 17.32
N ASN A 27 -16.86 -0.26 16.36
CA ASN A 27 -16.14 -0.96 15.30
C ASN A 27 -14.63 -0.69 15.39
N VAL A 28 -13.83 -1.45 14.65
CA VAL A 28 -12.37 -1.30 14.64
C VAL A 28 -11.98 0.09 14.11
N HIS A 29 -11.07 0.75 14.82
CA HIS A 29 -10.59 2.07 14.45
C HIS A 29 -9.84 2.02 13.10
N GLY A 30 -10.22 2.88 12.14
CA GLY A 30 -9.58 2.92 10.82
C GLY A 30 -8.07 3.11 10.87
N GLY A 31 -7.54 3.84 11.85
CA GLY A 31 -6.10 4.01 12.09
C GLY A 31 -5.37 2.70 12.43
N VAL A 32 -6.04 1.74 13.11
CA VAL A 32 -5.48 0.40 13.36
C VAL A 32 -5.34 -0.35 12.03
N ILE A 33 -6.36 -0.32 11.20
CA ILE A 33 -6.35 -0.96 9.88
C ILE A 33 -5.27 -0.30 8.99
N MET A 34 -5.16 1.04 8.99
CA MET A 34 -4.11 1.77 8.26
C MET A 34 -2.71 1.35 8.68
N LYS A 35 -2.44 1.25 9.99
CA LYS A 35 -1.15 0.78 10.52
C LYS A 35 -0.80 -0.63 10.02
N LEU A 36 -1.76 -1.54 10.00
CA LEU A 36 -1.56 -2.91 9.55
C LEU A 36 -1.38 -2.99 8.03
N ILE A 37 -2.10 -2.15 7.27
CA ILE A 37 -1.90 -1.97 5.82
C ILE A 37 -0.48 -1.50 5.53
N ASP A 38 -0.01 -0.43 6.20
CA ASP A 38 1.34 0.09 6.03
C ASP A 38 2.39 -0.97 6.39
N THR A 39 2.20 -1.69 7.48
CA THR A 39 3.08 -2.79 7.89
C THR A 39 3.18 -3.88 6.81
N ALA A 40 2.05 -4.34 6.27
CA ALA A 40 2.02 -5.37 5.23
C ALA A 40 2.71 -4.89 3.94
N ALA A 41 2.46 -3.64 3.56
CA ALA A 41 3.07 -3.01 2.39
C ALA A 41 4.58 -2.81 2.56
N ALA A 42 5.04 -2.38 3.74
CA ALA A 42 6.46 -2.22 4.07
C ALA A 42 7.21 -3.56 3.98
N VAL A 43 6.60 -4.67 4.43
CA VAL A 43 7.17 -6.01 4.29
C VAL A 43 7.40 -6.36 2.82
N VAL A 44 6.43 -6.10 1.95
CA VAL A 44 6.56 -6.34 0.50
C VAL A 44 7.68 -5.51 -0.11
N ALA A 45 7.72 -4.20 0.18
CA ALA A 45 8.73 -3.28 -0.32
C ALA A 45 10.15 -3.70 0.12
N SER A 46 10.32 -4.05 1.40
CA SER A 46 11.59 -4.50 1.96
C SER A 46 12.04 -5.86 1.41
N ARG A 47 11.11 -6.80 1.23
CA ARG A 47 11.42 -8.11 0.60
C ARG A 47 11.88 -7.97 -0.84
N HIS A 48 11.30 -7.03 -1.59
CA HIS A 48 11.68 -6.78 -2.98
C HIS A 48 13.05 -6.09 -3.06
N SER A 49 13.21 -4.98 -2.35
CA SER A 49 14.41 -4.13 -2.42
C SER A 49 15.62 -4.70 -1.66
N ARG A 50 15.38 -5.50 -0.60
CA ARG A 50 16.39 -5.99 0.34
C ARG A 50 17.20 -4.87 1.00
N CYS A 51 16.54 -3.75 1.28
CA CYS A 51 17.10 -2.62 2.03
C CYS A 51 15.99 -1.94 2.85
N ASN A 52 16.36 -0.91 3.60
CA ASN A 52 15.38 -0.09 4.33
C ASN A 52 14.44 0.61 3.35
N THR A 53 13.16 0.72 3.72
CA THR A 53 12.14 1.38 2.92
C THR A 53 11.29 2.29 3.78
N VAL A 54 10.88 3.44 3.22
CA VAL A 54 10.01 4.39 3.89
C VAL A 54 8.77 4.65 3.07
N THR A 55 7.63 4.77 3.74
CA THR A 55 6.37 5.19 3.13
C THR A 55 6.46 6.67 2.79
N VAL A 56 6.19 7.04 1.55
CA VAL A 56 6.26 8.45 1.11
C VAL A 56 4.90 8.99 0.66
N SER A 57 3.94 8.11 0.35
CA SER A 57 2.59 8.50 -0.06
C SER A 57 1.63 7.34 0.16
N ILE A 58 0.41 7.67 0.55
CA ILE A 58 -0.76 6.81 0.45
C ILE A 58 -1.67 7.47 -0.57
N ASP A 59 -1.71 6.92 -1.79
CA ASP A 59 -2.43 7.55 -2.90
C ASP A 59 -3.94 7.38 -2.78
N ARG A 60 -4.36 6.26 -2.20
CA ARG A 60 -5.77 5.95 -1.97
C ARG A 60 -5.93 4.93 -0.86
N LEU A 61 -6.90 5.16 0.01
CA LEU A 61 -7.36 4.21 1.01
C LEU A 61 -8.88 4.32 1.10
N ASP A 62 -9.58 3.26 0.68
CA ASP A 62 -11.03 3.17 0.73
C ASP A 62 -11.45 2.13 1.76
N PHE A 63 -12.38 2.50 2.64
CA PHE A 63 -13.07 1.59 3.55
C PHE A 63 -14.47 1.31 2.98
N HIS A 64 -14.78 0.04 2.73
CA HIS A 64 -16.05 -0.38 2.13
C HIS A 64 -17.05 -0.89 3.16
N TYR A 65 -16.55 -1.58 4.20
CA TYR A 65 -17.38 -2.17 5.25
C TYR A 65 -16.69 -2.03 6.61
N PRO A 66 -17.49 -1.88 7.70
CA PRO A 66 -16.96 -1.88 9.05
C PRO A 66 -16.37 -3.24 9.42
N VAL A 67 -15.38 -3.20 10.31
CA VAL A 67 -14.72 -4.36 10.89
C VAL A 67 -15.04 -4.40 12.38
N PHE A 68 -15.25 -5.58 12.93
CA PHE A 68 -15.65 -5.78 14.31
C PHE A 68 -14.64 -6.61 15.12
N VAL A 69 -14.73 -6.52 16.44
CA VAL A 69 -13.95 -7.39 17.34
C VAL A 69 -14.26 -8.85 17.02
N GLY A 70 -13.22 -9.67 16.97
CA GLY A 70 -13.34 -11.08 16.63
C GLY A 70 -13.26 -11.41 15.14
N ASP A 71 -13.37 -10.40 14.25
CA ASP A 71 -13.09 -10.60 12.82
C ASP A 71 -11.61 -10.93 12.60
N LEU A 72 -11.32 -11.88 11.73
CA LEU A 72 -9.97 -12.17 11.24
C LEU A 72 -9.72 -11.37 9.96
N LEU A 73 -8.76 -10.43 10.00
CA LEU A 73 -8.38 -9.65 8.84
C LEU A 73 -7.21 -10.28 8.09
N PHE A 74 -7.34 -10.34 6.78
CA PHE A 74 -6.26 -10.72 5.86
C PHE A 74 -5.80 -9.49 5.08
N PHE A 75 -4.53 -9.13 5.22
CA PHE A 75 -3.86 -8.06 4.48
C PHE A 75 -3.05 -8.68 3.35
N LYS A 76 -3.65 -8.74 2.15
CA LYS A 76 -3.03 -9.30 0.94
C LYS A 76 -2.28 -8.19 0.22
N ALA A 77 -0.95 -8.18 0.36
CA ALA A 77 -0.08 -7.13 -0.16
C ALA A 77 0.81 -7.65 -1.30
N SER A 78 0.92 -6.87 -2.37
CA SER A 78 1.78 -7.17 -3.52
C SER A 78 2.23 -5.91 -4.25
N LEU A 79 3.36 -5.98 -4.95
CA LEU A 79 3.84 -4.91 -5.83
C LEU A 79 2.93 -4.75 -7.05
N ASN A 80 2.60 -3.51 -7.37
CA ASN A 80 1.94 -3.14 -8.61
C ASN A 80 2.94 -2.55 -9.62
N MET A 81 3.90 -1.74 -9.14
CA MET A 81 4.86 -1.05 -9.99
C MET A 81 6.18 -0.81 -9.24
N VAL A 82 7.27 -0.78 -10.01
CA VAL A 82 8.60 -0.38 -9.54
C VAL A 82 9.14 0.70 -10.48
N GLY A 83 9.64 1.79 -9.88
CA GLY A 83 10.42 2.83 -10.54
C GLY A 83 11.92 2.61 -10.32
N ARG A 84 12.71 3.68 -10.43
CA ARG A 84 14.16 3.58 -10.19
C ARG A 84 14.49 3.31 -8.71
N THR A 85 13.86 4.05 -7.79
CA THR A 85 14.08 3.99 -6.34
C THR A 85 12.79 3.81 -5.54
N SER A 86 11.63 3.88 -6.21
CA SER A 86 10.31 3.82 -5.60
C SER A 86 9.53 2.59 -6.04
N MET A 87 8.60 2.17 -5.21
CA MET A 87 7.73 1.01 -5.43
C MET A 87 6.31 1.35 -5.01
N GLU A 88 5.32 0.99 -5.82
CA GLU A 88 3.91 1.00 -5.40
C GLU A 88 3.51 -0.40 -4.95
N VAL A 89 2.97 -0.48 -3.75
CA VAL A 89 2.38 -1.69 -3.16
C VAL A 89 0.87 -1.49 -3.05
N GLY A 90 0.11 -2.44 -3.59
CA GLY A 90 -1.33 -2.55 -3.37
C GLY A 90 -1.61 -3.49 -2.20
N VAL A 91 -2.55 -3.11 -1.33
CA VAL A 91 -3.02 -3.95 -0.22
C VAL A 91 -4.54 -4.09 -0.33
N ARG A 92 -5.00 -5.33 -0.41
CA ARG A 92 -6.40 -5.70 -0.29
C ARG A 92 -6.65 -6.28 1.09
N VAL A 93 -7.63 -5.72 1.81
CA VAL A 93 -8.01 -6.18 3.14
C VAL A 93 -9.35 -6.90 3.06
N GLU A 94 -9.38 -8.12 3.57
CA GLU A 94 -10.60 -8.92 3.72
C GLU A 94 -10.80 -9.24 5.19
N ALA A 95 -12.04 -9.17 5.65
CA ALA A 95 -12.43 -9.58 7.01
C ALA A 95 -13.28 -10.84 6.93
N GLU A 96 -12.92 -11.84 7.73
CA GLU A 96 -13.68 -13.06 7.93
C GLU A 96 -14.34 -13.02 9.31
N ASN A 97 -15.64 -13.23 9.36
CA ASN A 97 -16.33 -13.53 10.60
C ASN A 97 -16.09 -15.00 10.96
N LEU A 98 -15.32 -15.25 12.02
CA LEU A 98 -14.89 -16.60 12.39
C LEU A 98 -16.03 -17.52 12.86
N ILE A 99 -17.22 -16.96 13.15
CA ILE A 99 -18.40 -17.76 13.60
C ILE A 99 -19.22 -18.18 12.39
N THR A 100 -19.43 -17.27 11.41
CA THR A 100 -20.27 -17.55 10.24
C THR A 100 -19.49 -18.02 9.03
N GLY A 101 -18.16 -17.77 8.98
CA GLY A 101 -17.30 -18.01 7.82
C GLY A 101 -17.51 -16.99 6.68
N GLU A 102 -18.32 -15.93 6.89
CA GLU A 102 -18.53 -14.89 5.89
C GLU A 102 -17.25 -14.07 5.69
N VAL A 103 -16.81 -13.94 4.44
CA VAL A 103 -15.64 -13.12 4.05
C VAL A 103 -16.10 -11.89 3.30
N ARG A 104 -15.65 -10.70 3.74
CA ARG A 104 -15.99 -9.42 3.11
C ARG A 104 -14.73 -8.65 2.71
N HIS A 105 -14.74 -8.02 1.54
CA HIS A 105 -13.71 -7.06 1.14
C HIS A 105 -13.94 -5.74 1.87
N THR A 106 -13.11 -5.42 2.86
CA THR A 106 -13.32 -4.29 3.78
C THR A 106 -12.56 -3.04 3.41
N ALA A 107 -11.36 -3.17 2.82
CA ALA A 107 -10.57 -2.03 2.40
C ALA A 107 -9.63 -2.35 1.25
N SER A 108 -9.25 -1.31 0.51
CA SER A 108 -8.17 -1.32 -0.49
C SER A 108 -7.28 -0.10 -0.32
N ALA A 109 -5.96 -0.29 -0.47
CA ALA A 109 -5.00 0.81 -0.37
C ALA A 109 -3.89 0.68 -1.41
N TYR A 110 -3.34 1.83 -1.82
CA TYR A 110 -2.15 1.94 -2.66
C TYR A 110 -1.14 2.85 -1.98
N LEU A 111 0.04 2.30 -1.66
CA LEU A 111 1.10 2.99 -0.93
C LEU A 111 2.36 3.04 -1.78
N THR A 112 3.05 4.16 -1.75
CA THR A 112 4.35 4.31 -2.40
C THR A 112 5.46 4.31 -1.37
N PHE A 113 6.46 3.47 -1.61
CA PHE A 113 7.67 3.35 -0.82
C PHE A 113 8.90 3.81 -1.60
N VAL A 114 9.88 4.37 -0.90
CA VAL A 114 11.22 4.64 -1.42
C VAL A 114 12.22 3.77 -0.68
N ALA A 115 13.10 3.13 -1.45
CA ALA A 115 14.20 2.35 -0.93
C ALA A 115 15.38 3.26 -0.58
N LEU A 116 15.97 3.05 0.61
CA LEU A 116 17.06 3.85 1.13
C LEU A 116 18.33 3.00 1.31
N ASP A 117 19.47 3.60 1.09
CA ASP A 117 20.76 3.05 1.47
C ASP A 117 21.03 3.25 2.98
N LYS A 118 22.24 2.84 3.42
CA LYS A 118 22.69 2.98 4.81
C LYS A 118 22.83 4.44 5.28
N ASP A 119 22.97 5.36 4.33
CA ASP A 119 23.13 6.80 4.59
C ASP A 119 21.79 7.55 4.46
N GLY A 120 20.66 6.82 4.29
CA GLY A 120 19.31 7.38 4.16
C GLY A 120 19.02 7.98 2.78
N ARG A 121 19.83 7.70 1.76
CA ARG A 121 19.65 8.22 0.40
C ARG A 121 18.85 7.25 -0.48
N PRO A 122 18.04 7.75 -1.42
CA PRO A 122 17.31 6.88 -2.34
C PRO A 122 18.22 5.94 -3.13
N ARG A 123 17.93 4.64 -3.04
CA ARG A 123 18.68 3.55 -3.69
C ARG A 123 17.86 2.90 -4.79
N ALA A 124 18.55 2.52 -5.88
CA ALA A 124 17.92 1.76 -6.96
C ALA A 124 17.45 0.38 -6.49
N VAL A 125 16.27 -0.03 -7.00
CA VAL A 125 15.63 -1.31 -6.67
C VAL A 125 15.61 -2.25 -7.88
N PRO A 126 15.52 -3.58 -7.66
CA PRO A 126 15.41 -4.55 -8.75
C PRO A 126 14.20 -4.27 -9.64
N PRO A 127 14.29 -4.45 -10.98
CA PRO A 127 13.13 -4.34 -11.86
C PRO A 127 12.05 -5.36 -11.51
N LEU A 128 10.78 -5.00 -11.77
CA LEU A 128 9.64 -5.88 -11.57
C LEU A 128 9.37 -6.71 -12.83
N ILE A 129 9.27 -8.02 -12.69
CA ILE A 129 8.82 -8.95 -13.74
C ILE A 129 7.32 -9.15 -13.54
N VAL A 130 6.55 -8.78 -14.57
CA VAL A 130 5.09 -8.89 -14.62
C VAL A 130 4.73 -10.03 -15.56
N GLU A 131 4.06 -11.06 -15.04
CA GLU A 131 3.80 -12.30 -15.79
C GLU A 131 2.35 -12.40 -16.27
N THR A 132 1.38 -12.25 -15.35
CA THR A 132 -0.06 -12.45 -15.64
C THR A 132 -0.75 -11.21 -16.19
N ASP A 133 -1.91 -11.39 -16.82
CA ASP A 133 -2.69 -10.27 -17.37
C ASP A 133 -3.28 -9.38 -16.26
N ASP A 134 -3.61 -9.95 -15.11
CA ASP A 134 -4.02 -9.17 -13.93
C ASP A 134 -2.86 -8.31 -13.39
N GLU A 135 -1.65 -8.87 -13.32
CA GLU A 135 -0.46 -8.12 -12.95
C GLU A 135 -0.16 -6.99 -13.93
N LYS A 136 -0.29 -7.24 -15.25
CA LYS A 136 -0.12 -6.23 -16.29
C LYS A 136 -1.15 -5.10 -16.16
N ARG A 137 -2.43 -5.45 -15.89
CA ARG A 137 -3.50 -4.47 -15.64
C ARG A 137 -3.14 -3.60 -14.44
N ARG A 138 -2.84 -4.20 -13.27
CA ARG A 138 -2.45 -3.48 -12.05
C ARG A 138 -1.21 -2.60 -12.25
N ASN A 139 -0.24 -3.06 -13.03
CA ASN A 139 0.95 -2.28 -13.36
C ASN A 139 0.62 -1.05 -14.20
N ARG A 140 -0.27 -1.15 -15.20
CA ARG A 140 -0.73 0.01 -15.99
C ARG A 140 -1.45 1.03 -15.11
N GLU A 141 -2.41 0.56 -14.29
CA GLU A 141 -3.15 1.41 -13.36
C GLU A 141 -2.22 2.13 -12.36
N ALA A 142 -1.20 1.44 -11.86
CA ALA A 142 -0.20 2.02 -10.95
C ALA A 142 0.65 3.11 -11.62
N LYS A 143 0.98 2.95 -12.91
CA LYS A 143 1.68 3.99 -13.69
C LYS A 143 0.83 5.25 -13.82
N THR A 144 -0.46 5.10 -14.12
CA THR A 144 -1.41 6.23 -14.19
C THR A 144 -1.51 6.94 -12.84
N ARG A 145 -1.66 6.20 -11.72
CA ARG A 145 -1.67 6.82 -10.37
C ARG A 145 -0.39 7.60 -10.09
N ARG A 146 0.77 7.04 -10.46
CA ARG A 146 2.06 7.73 -10.31
C ARG A 146 2.13 9.03 -11.11
N GLU A 147 1.66 9.03 -12.35
CA GLU A 147 1.62 10.22 -13.20
C GLU A 147 0.73 11.31 -12.60
N MET A 148 -0.46 10.94 -12.14
CA MET A 148 -1.39 11.87 -11.46
C MET A 148 -0.75 12.47 -10.21
N ARG A 149 -0.19 11.66 -9.31
CA ARG A 149 0.49 12.15 -8.09
C ARG A 149 1.64 13.10 -8.39
N LEU A 150 2.44 12.82 -9.43
CA LEU A 150 3.54 13.70 -9.81
C LEU A 150 3.04 15.03 -10.40
N ALA A 151 1.93 15.02 -11.13
CA ALA A 151 1.30 16.22 -11.64
C ALA A 151 0.71 17.07 -10.52
N GLU A 152 -0.03 16.47 -9.58
CA GLU A 152 -0.59 17.13 -8.40
C GLU A 152 0.53 17.78 -7.56
N ARG A 153 1.57 17.04 -7.25
CA ARG A 153 2.72 17.57 -6.50
C ARG A 153 3.39 18.76 -7.19
N LYS A 154 3.55 18.68 -8.50
CA LYS A 154 4.12 19.81 -9.27
C LYS A 154 3.22 21.03 -9.22
N GLN A 155 1.91 20.84 -9.27
CA GLN A 155 0.94 21.93 -9.12
C GLN A 155 1.00 22.55 -7.73
N GLU A 156 1.04 21.73 -6.67
CA GLU A 156 1.18 22.19 -5.29
C GLU A 156 2.47 23.00 -5.09
N GLU A 157 3.61 22.51 -5.61
CA GLU A 157 4.89 23.22 -5.55
C GLU A 157 4.83 24.58 -6.28
N GLN A 158 4.14 24.65 -7.44
CA GLN A 158 3.93 25.91 -8.16
C GLN A 158 3.04 26.89 -7.38
N CYS A 159 1.94 26.40 -6.78
CA CYS A 159 1.05 27.20 -5.96
C CYS A 159 1.73 27.78 -4.71
N GLN A 160 2.67 27.03 -4.11
CA GLN A 160 3.45 27.52 -2.97
C GLN A 160 4.41 28.65 -3.37
N LEU A 161 4.95 28.61 -4.60
CA LEU A 161 5.86 29.64 -5.12
C LEU A 161 5.13 30.89 -5.65
N ASP A 162 3.92 30.74 -6.18
CA ASP A 162 3.06 31.82 -6.67
C ASP A 162 1.59 31.56 -6.32
N PRO A 163 1.15 32.02 -5.13
CA PRO A 163 -0.23 31.82 -4.66
C PRO A 163 -1.32 32.42 -5.57
N GLY A 164 -0.98 33.39 -6.42
CA GLY A 164 -1.91 34.00 -7.38
C GLY A 164 -2.20 33.17 -8.62
N SER A 165 -1.41 32.13 -8.88
CA SER A 165 -1.57 31.25 -10.06
C SER A 165 -2.54 30.07 -9.84
N CYS A 166 -3.12 29.95 -8.64
CA CYS A 166 -3.92 28.80 -8.21
C CYS A 166 -5.40 29.13 -7.99
N THR A 167 -6.03 29.79 -8.96
CA THR A 167 -7.49 30.02 -9.01
C THR A 167 -8.16 29.03 -9.94
#